data_48e938ff9cbc6dec9af900e86f7786ac
#
_entry.id   48e938ff9cbc6dec9af900e86f7786ac
#
_cell.length_a   1.000
_cell.length_b   1.000
_cell.length_c   1.000
_cell.angle_alpha   90.00
_cell.angle_beta   90.00
_cell.angle_gamma   90.00
#
_symmetry.space_group_name_H-M   'P 1'
#
loop_
_entity.id
_entity.type
_entity.pdbx_description
1 polymer ?
#
loop_
_entity_poly.entity_id
_entity_poly.type
_entity_poly.pdbx_seq_one_letter_code
_entity_poly.pdbx_strand_id
1 'polypeptide(L)'
;VIPLAVADEVLLVVNPELSSMADGLKTRVMTDKVGSEVGGIVLTRAGSAGDDLDVSRVEDLLEAEVLVSVPEDAEVRRSASYKKPVVLHSPNSPASQAYKKLAHQLTDEEFVDEAPMEEEDDGFVNKMAKAIFG
;
A
#
# COMPACT_ATOMS: atom_id res chain seq x y z
N VAL A 1 -15.32 14.63 -2.68
CA VAL A 1 -16.42 14.65 -1.71
C VAL A 1 -17.43 13.52 -1.98
N ILE A 2 -17.85 13.33 -3.24
CA ILE A 2 -18.81 12.28 -3.57
C ILE A 2 -18.27 10.87 -3.23
N PRO A 3 -17.02 10.47 -3.54
CA PRO A 3 -16.50 9.17 -3.12
C PRO A 3 -16.49 8.97 -1.61
N LEU A 4 -16.20 10.00 -0.82
CA LEU A 4 -16.23 9.93 0.64
C LEU A 4 -17.64 9.70 1.19
N ALA A 5 -18.65 10.29 0.57
CA ALA A 5 -20.03 10.18 1.00
C ALA A 5 -20.64 8.79 0.78
N VAL A 6 -20.10 8.01 -0.17
CA VAL A 6 -20.63 6.67 -0.53
C VAL A 6 -19.73 5.53 -0.06
N ALA A 7 -18.53 5.83 0.43
CA ALA A 7 -17.62 4.82 0.94
C ALA A 7 -18.04 4.37 2.34
N ASP A 8 -17.97 3.06 2.58
CA ASP A 8 -18.17 2.49 3.92
C ASP A 8 -16.93 2.76 4.79
N GLU A 9 -15.76 2.71 4.19
CA GLU A 9 -14.48 2.87 4.86
C GLU A 9 -13.50 3.59 3.93
N VAL A 10 -12.66 4.43 4.50
CA VAL A 10 -11.69 5.26 3.77
C VAL A 10 -10.28 4.90 4.21
N LEU A 11 -9.39 4.66 3.26
CA LEU A 11 -7.96 4.55 3.52
C LEU A 11 -7.28 5.86 3.16
N LEU A 12 -6.48 6.38 4.08
CA LEU A 12 -5.66 7.57 3.83
C LEU A 12 -4.32 7.15 3.23
N VAL A 13 -4.07 7.55 2.00
CA VAL A 13 -2.79 7.27 1.32
C VAL A 13 -1.95 8.54 1.38
N VAL A 14 -0.85 8.49 2.10
CA VAL A 14 0.01 9.65 2.36
C VAL A 14 1.49 9.28 2.25
N ASN A 15 2.33 10.26 1.94
CA ASN A 15 3.78 10.13 2.07
C ASN A 15 4.20 10.53 3.50
N PRO A 16 5.32 10.02 4.03
CA PRO A 16 5.77 10.36 5.39
C PRO A 16 6.44 11.75 5.45
N GLU A 17 5.76 12.76 4.94
CA GLU A 17 6.19 14.16 4.86
C GLU A 17 5.19 15.07 5.57
N LEU A 18 5.65 16.13 6.17
CA LEU A 18 4.80 17.05 6.93
C LEU A 18 3.69 17.69 6.06
N SER A 19 4.01 18.04 4.82
CA SER A 19 3.03 18.58 3.86
C SER A 19 1.92 17.58 3.54
N SER A 20 2.26 16.30 3.41
CA SER A 20 1.31 15.22 3.18
C SER A 20 0.41 14.99 4.39
N MET A 21 0.91 15.21 5.60
CA MET A 21 0.11 15.12 6.83
C MET A 21 -1.00 16.17 6.86
N ALA A 22 -0.71 17.39 6.43
CA ALA A 22 -1.73 18.46 6.37
C ALA A 22 -2.89 18.07 5.44
N ASP A 23 -2.58 17.53 4.27
CA ASP A 23 -3.58 17.06 3.32
C ASP A 23 -4.35 15.85 3.83
N GLY A 24 -3.66 14.90 4.46
CA GLY A 24 -4.27 13.74 5.09
C GLY A 24 -5.23 14.13 6.21
N LEU A 25 -4.87 15.09 7.03
CA LEU A 25 -5.71 15.58 8.11
C LEU A 25 -6.98 16.26 7.57
N LYS A 26 -6.87 17.04 6.51
CA LYS A 26 -8.05 17.64 5.84
C LYS A 26 -9.00 16.56 5.33
N THR A 27 -8.48 15.54 4.68
CA THR A 27 -9.27 14.42 4.17
C THR A 27 -9.94 13.67 5.31
N ARG A 28 -9.23 13.44 6.43
CA ARG A 28 -9.78 12.82 7.61
C ARG A 28 -10.96 13.61 8.18
N VAL A 29 -10.80 14.93 8.35
CA VAL A 29 -11.88 15.81 8.85
C VAL A 29 -13.10 15.74 7.92
N MET A 30 -12.89 15.73 6.61
CA MET A 30 -13.99 15.57 5.64
C MET A 30 -14.67 14.22 5.75
N THR A 31 -13.90 13.15 5.95
CA THR A 31 -14.42 11.79 6.13
C THR A 31 -15.36 11.74 7.34
N ASP A 32 -14.94 12.30 8.46
CA ASP A 32 -15.76 12.39 9.68
C ASP A 32 -17.05 13.18 9.45
N LYS A 33 -16.97 14.28 8.70
CA LYS A 33 -18.14 15.14 8.40
C LYS A 33 -19.19 14.44 7.56
N VAL A 34 -18.82 13.54 6.66
CA VAL A 34 -19.77 12.78 5.84
C VAL A 34 -20.23 11.48 6.50
N GLY A 35 -19.76 11.19 7.71
CA GLY A 35 -20.17 10.00 8.48
C GLY A 35 -19.50 8.71 8.04
N SER A 36 -18.41 8.79 7.28
CA SER A 36 -17.60 7.63 6.93
C SER A 36 -16.50 7.41 7.97
N GLU A 37 -15.94 6.22 8.00
CA GLU A 37 -14.87 5.86 8.92
C GLU A 37 -13.53 5.75 8.20
N VAL A 38 -12.46 6.16 8.89
CA VAL A 38 -11.09 5.93 8.44
C VAL A 38 -10.66 4.55 8.92
N GLY A 39 -10.44 3.64 7.97
CA GLY A 39 -10.02 2.26 8.25
C GLY A 39 -8.52 2.11 8.48
N GLY A 40 -7.72 3.09 8.08
CA GLY A 40 -6.29 3.07 8.28
C GLY A 40 -5.53 3.95 7.32
N ILE A 41 -4.22 3.91 7.45
CA ILE A 41 -3.27 4.71 6.67
C ILE A 41 -2.39 3.77 5.84
N VAL A 42 -2.15 4.15 4.60
CA VAL A 42 -1.14 3.54 3.74
C VAL A 42 -0.04 4.58 3.52
N LEU A 43 1.14 4.33 4.06
CA LEU A 43 2.31 5.16 3.78
C LEU A 43 2.91 4.76 2.44
N THR A 44 3.18 5.73 1.57
CA THR A 44 3.81 5.49 0.27
C THR A 44 5.11 6.28 0.16
N ARG A 45 6.03 5.81 -0.67
CA ARG A 45 7.35 6.41 -0.85
C ARG A 45 8.16 6.51 0.44
N ALA A 46 7.98 5.56 1.34
CA ALA A 46 8.71 5.52 2.60
C ALA A 46 10.22 5.30 2.35
N GLY A 47 11.05 6.06 3.06
CA GLY A 47 12.50 6.00 2.88
C GLY A 47 13.04 6.80 1.71
N SER A 48 12.21 7.60 1.04
CA SER A 48 12.65 8.43 -0.09
C SER A 48 13.47 9.64 0.33
N ALA A 49 13.24 10.14 1.53
CA ALA A 49 13.95 11.27 2.10
C ALA A 49 14.49 10.93 3.50
N GLY A 50 15.63 11.50 3.85
CA GLY A 50 16.27 11.25 5.15
C GLY A 50 15.54 11.87 6.35
N ASP A 51 14.55 12.70 6.10
CA ASP A 51 13.73 13.39 7.10
C ASP A 51 12.27 12.88 7.14
N ASP A 52 12.05 11.64 6.70
CA ASP A 52 10.75 10.98 6.78
C ASP A 52 10.25 10.95 8.23
N LEU A 53 8.95 11.17 8.40
CA LEU A 53 8.30 11.03 9.68
C LEU A 53 8.22 9.56 10.09
N ASP A 54 8.43 9.28 11.37
CA ASP A 54 8.24 7.94 11.93
C ASP A 54 6.78 7.51 11.84
N VAL A 55 6.54 6.20 11.70
CA VAL A 55 5.20 5.61 11.66
C VAL A 55 4.35 6.07 12.85
N SER A 56 4.91 6.03 14.06
CA SER A 56 4.19 6.48 15.26
C SER A 56 3.78 7.95 15.19
N ARG A 57 4.62 8.79 14.61
CA ARG A 57 4.32 10.22 14.43
C ARG A 57 3.17 10.44 13.44
N VAL A 58 3.17 9.68 12.35
CA VAL A 58 2.07 9.71 11.36
C VAL A 58 0.77 9.25 12.00
N GLU A 59 0.79 8.18 12.76
CA GLU A 59 -0.38 7.66 13.48
C GLU A 59 -0.94 8.68 14.47
N ASP A 60 -0.07 9.35 15.22
CA ASP A 60 -0.48 10.40 16.18
C ASP A 60 -1.10 11.61 15.48
N LEU A 61 -0.50 12.06 14.38
CA LEU A 61 -0.99 13.23 13.63
C LEU A 61 -2.32 12.98 12.94
N LEU A 62 -2.51 11.80 12.36
CA LEU A 62 -3.71 11.44 11.61
C LEU A 62 -4.73 10.67 12.47
N GLU A 63 -4.38 10.30 13.68
CA GLU A 63 -5.22 9.55 14.62
C GLU A 63 -5.81 8.28 14.00
N ALA A 64 -4.99 7.53 13.29
CA ALA A 64 -5.35 6.26 12.64
C ALA A 64 -4.14 5.33 12.58
N GLU A 65 -4.38 4.03 12.44
CA GLU A 65 -3.33 3.02 12.36
C GLU A 65 -2.73 2.98 10.95
N VAL A 66 -1.40 2.88 10.87
CA VAL A 66 -0.70 2.59 9.61
C VAL A 66 -0.79 1.09 9.33
N LEU A 67 -1.53 0.73 8.30
CA LEU A 67 -1.72 -0.67 7.91
C LEU A 67 -0.50 -1.23 7.20
N VAL A 68 0.12 -0.43 6.35
CA VAL A 68 1.29 -0.83 5.58
C VAL A 68 2.13 0.39 5.23
N SER A 69 3.44 0.18 5.18
CA SER A 69 4.41 1.16 4.68
C SER A 69 5.00 0.64 3.38
N VAL A 70 4.70 1.32 2.28
CA VAL A 70 5.21 0.98 0.95
C VAL A 70 6.51 1.75 0.73
N PRO A 71 7.66 1.08 0.59
CA PRO A 71 8.93 1.77 0.40
C PRO A 71 9.02 2.45 -0.96
N GLU A 72 9.88 3.46 -1.06
CA GLU A 72 10.27 4.02 -2.35
C GLU A 72 10.92 2.91 -3.18
N ASP A 73 10.42 2.70 -4.39
CA ASP A 73 10.82 1.59 -5.23
C ASP A 73 10.84 2.03 -6.69
N ALA A 74 11.99 1.93 -7.32
CA ALA A 74 12.17 2.31 -8.72
C ALA A 74 11.28 1.49 -9.67
N GLU A 75 10.91 0.27 -9.27
CA GLU A 75 10.03 -0.59 -10.07
C GLU A 75 8.62 -0.02 -10.20
N VAL A 76 8.14 0.75 -9.24
CA VAL A 76 6.85 1.44 -9.34
C VAL A 76 6.84 2.42 -10.52
N ARG A 77 7.90 3.22 -10.64
CA ARG A 77 8.05 4.17 -11.76
C ARG A 77 8.24 3.44 -13.09
N ARG A 78 9.06 2.41 -13.08
CA ARG A 78 9.34 1.60 -14.28
C ARG A 78 8.08 0.92 -14.79
N SER A 79 7.30 0.31 -13.90
CA SER A 79 6.03 -0.34 -14.26
C SER A 79 5.03 0.64 -14.86
N ALA A 80 4.95 1.85 -14.31
CA ALA A 80 4.09 2.91 -14.85
C ALA A 80 4.47 3.28 -16.29
N SER A 81 5.77 3.30 -16.61
CA SER A 81 6.26 3.53 -17.97
C SER A 81 5.79 2.45 -18.96
N TYR A 82 5.61 1.23 -18.50
CA TYR A 82 5.07 0.12 -19.29
C TYR A 82 3.54 0.01 -19.21
N LYS A 83 2.89 0.95 -18.55
CA LYS A 83 1.43 0.95 -18.33
C LYS A 83 0.94 -0.34 -17.66
N LYS A 84 1.71 -0.86 -16.73
CA LYS A 84 1.38 -2.07 -15.96
C LYS A 84 1.42 -1.76 -14.47
N PRO A 85 0.54 -2.37 -13.66
CA PRO A 85 0.68 -2.32 -12.21
C PRO A 85 1.99 -2.95 -11.75
N VAL A 86 2.62 -2.38 -10.73
CA VAL A 86 3.89 -2.90 -10.20
C VAL A 86 3.78 -4.34 -9.73
N VAL A 87 2.65 -4.73 -9.17
CA VAL A 87 2.39 -6.11 -8.71
C VAL A 87 2.39 -7.13 -9.84
N LEU A 88 2.11 -6.71 -11.07
CA LEU A 88 2.17 -7.57 -12.26
C LEU A 88 3.54 -7.47 -12.95
N HIS A 89 4.12 -6.28 -12.99
CA HIS A 89 5.41 -6.05 -13.66
C HIS A 89 6.60 -6.59 -12.85
N SER A 90 6.59 -6.36 -11.55
CA SER A 90 7.67 -6.78 -10.64
C SER A 90 7.05 -7.35 -9.34
N PRO A 91 6.48 -8.58 -9.40
CA PRO A 91 5.71 -9.14 -8.28
C PRO A 91 6.53 -9.30 -6.98
N ASN A 92 7.83 -9.42 -7.08
CA ASN A 92 8.72 -9.63 -5.93
C ASN A 92 9.41 -8.35 -5.44
N SER A 93 9.10 -7.20 -6.03
CA SER A 93 9.67 -5.94 -5.57
C SER A 93 9.15 -5.58 -4.16
N PRO A 94 9.90 -4.79 -3.37
CA PRO A 94 9.45 -4.37 -2.04
C PRO A 94 8.08 -3.69 -2.05
N ALA A 95 7.81 -2.82 -3.02
CA ALA A 95 6.50 -2.18 -3.15
C ALA A 95 5.39 -3.19 -3.45
N SER A 96 5.63 -4.15 -4.35
CA SER A 96 4.66 -5.20 -4.66
C SER A 96 4.31 -6.04 -3.45
N GLN A 97 5.29 -6.41 -2.64
CA GLN A 97 5.07 -7.16 -1.40
C GLN A 97 4.22 -6.37 -0.41
N ALA A 98 4.48 -5.07 -0.26
CA ALA A 98 3.70 -4.20 0.61
C ALA A 98 2.24 -4.08 0.16
N TYR A 99 1.98 -3.90 -1.13
CA TYR A 99 0.62 -3.86 -1.67
C TYR A 99 -0.13 -5.18 -1.53
N LYS A 100 0.54 -6.32 -1.71
CA LYS A 100 -0.05 -7.64 -1.48
C LYS A 100 -0.44 -7.83 -0.02
N LYS A 101 0.43 -7.43 0.91
CA LYS A 101 0.14 -7.45 2.34
C LYS A 101 -1.09 -6.60 2.67
N LEU A 102 -1.20 -5.41 2.10
CA LEU A 102 -2.38 -4.56 2.27
C LEU A 102 -3.64 -5.24 1.77
N ALA A 103 -3.60 -5.86 0.59
CA ALA A 103 -4.73 -6.57 0.01
C ALA A 103 -5.21 -7.72 0.92
N HIS A 104 -4.30 -8.48 1.50
CA HIS A 104 -4.62 -9.55 2.45
C HIS A 104 -5.27 -9.01 3.73
N GLN A 105 -4.78 -7.88 4.26
CA GLN A 105 -5.38 -7.24 5.43
C GLN A 105 -6.81 -6.75 5.15
N LEU A 106 -7.08 -6.21 3.95
CA LEU A 106 -8.39 -5.70 3.57
C LEU A 106 -9.39 -6.81 3.27
N THR A 107 -8.95 -7.99 2.89
CA THR A 107 -9.80 -9.14 2.53
C THR A 107 -9.88 -10.20 3.62
N ASP A 108 -9.24 -10.00 4.76
CA ASP A 108 -9.12 -10.99 5.84
C ASP A 108 -8.48 -12.33 5.40
N GLU A 109 -7.78 -12.34 4.27
CA GLU A 109 -7.01 -13.49 3.82
C GLU A 109 -5.65 -13.53 4.51
N GLU A 110 -5.15 -14.72 4.82
CA GLU A 110 -3.82 -14.86 5.38
C GLU A 110 -2.76 -14.45 4.36
N PHE A 111 -1.90 -13.50 4.75
CA PHE A 111 -0.72 -13.18 3.98
C PHE A 111 0.32 -14.28 4.21
N VAL A 112 0.53 -15.10 3.19
CA VAL A 112 1.68 -15.99 3.14
C VAL A 112 2.84 -15.15 2.60
N ASP A 113 3.76 -14.80 3.48
CA ASP A 113 5.02 -14.20 3.06
C ASP A 113 5.73 -15.25 2.20
N GLU A 114 5.61 -15.09 0.89
CA GLU A 114 6.41 -15.90 -0.03
C GLU A 114 7.86 -15.48 0.17
N ALA A 115 8.55 -16.18 1.08
CA ALA A 115 10.00 -16.08 1.20
C ALA A 115 10.60 -16.18 -0.19
N PRO A 116 11.66 -15.41 -0.51
CA PRO A 116 12.28 -15.49 -1.82
C PRO A 116 12.55 -16.95 -2.11
N MET A 117 11.84 -17.50 -3.09
CA MET A 117 11.98 -18.89 -3.48
C MET A 117 13.41 -19.09 -3.93
N GLU A 118 14.13 -19.88 -3.16
CA GLU A 118 15.40 -20.43 -3.64
C GLU A 118 15.10 -21.10 -4.99
N GLU A 119 15.97 -20.90 -5.95
CA GLU A 119 15.81 -21.25 -7.37
C GLU A 119 15.52 -22.73 -7.68
N GLU A 120 15.17 -23.54 -6.70
CA GLU A 120 15.06 -25.00 -6.86
C GLU A 120 13.65 -25.52 -7.15
N ASP A 121 12.61 -24.67 -7.22
CA ASP A 121 11.26 -25.19 -7.49
C ASP A 121 10.66 -24.63 -8.79
N ASP A 122 11.26 -25.00 -9.92
CA ASP A 122 10.73 -24.77 -11.27
C ASP A 122 9.30 -25.33 -11.44
N GLY A 123 8.91 -26.31 -10.66
CA GLY A 123 7.57 -26.92 -10.71
C GLY A 123 6.48 -26.03 -10.18
N PHE A 124 6.74 -25.28 -9.10
CA PHE A 124 5.75 -24.37 -8.50
C PHE A 124 5.56 -23.12 -9.34
N VAL A 125 6.66 -22.52 -9.83
CA VAL A 125 6.62 -21.35 -10.72
C VAL A 125 5.87 -21.69 -12.01
N ASN A 126 6.11 -22.87 -12.58
CA ASN A 126 5.40 -23.33 -13.77
C ASN A 126 3.92 -23.58 -13.52
N LYS A 127 3.54 -24.10 -12.35
CA LYS A 127 2.13 -24.27 -11.96
C LYS A 127 1.44 -22.92 -11.78
N MET A 128 2.09 -21.96 -11.15
CA MET A 128 1.56 -20.61 -10.98
C MET A 128 1.45 -19.91 -12.33
N ALA A 129 2.45 -20.00 -13.20
CA ALA A 129 2.41 -19.43 -14.54
C ALA A 129 1.29 -20.04 -15.38
N LYS A 130 1.06 -21.34 -15.32
CA LYS A 130 -0.06 -21.99 -16.01
C LYS A 130 -1.43 -21.59 -15.44
N ALA A 131 -1.54 -21.39 -14.14
CA ALA A 131 -2.78 -20.93 -13.50
C ALA A 131 -3.12 -19.47 -13.86
N ILE A 132 -2.10 -18.63 -14.06
CA ILE A 132 -2.27 -17.20 -14.32
C ILE A 132 -2.26 -16.89 -15.82
N PHE A 133 -1.45 -17.57 -16.62
CA PHE A 133 -1.19 -17.27 -18.03
C PHE A 133 -1.63 -18.40 -18.98
N GLY A 134 -2.02 -19.50 -18.44
CA GLY A 134 -2.49 -20.66 -19.19
C GLY A 134 -3.92 -20.56 -19.61
#